data_eadafe34b27c233409e3845e2c611b32
#
_entry.id   eadafe34b27c233409e3845e2c611b32
#
_cell.length_a   1.000
_cell.length_b   1.000
_cell.length_c   1.000
_cell.angle_alpha   90.00
_cell.angle_beta   90.00
_cell.angle_gamma   90.00
#
_symmetry.space_group_name_H-M   'P 1'
#
loop_
_entity.id
_entity.type
_entity.pdbx_description
1 polymer ?
#
loop_
_entity_poly.entity_id
_entity_poly.type
_entity_poly.pdbx_seq_one_letter_code
_entity_poly.pdbx_strand_id
1 'polypeptide(L)'
;PFQIRLFEAEKPLTKNAAMERCMADTAENVVRLLNAAEDRMATINQKPINAGQIAILVRDWSDANAARKALSQRGIKSVYVTQESILGQQSTQDLISVMEATLDPANERLINTALGTKLLNVSAKEIDNLNLHADARQRLYLEFKGYQEIWDTQGVASMIESLIKTRKIAQIWLHHQNGERELTNLRHLSELLQRRSLATPGGMLPLLNWLKR
;
A
#
# COMPACT_ATOMS: atom_id res chain seq x y z
N PRO A 1 3.85 -28.64 20.22
CA PRO A 1 3.70 -28.31 21.63
C PRO A 1 3.87 -26.80 21.83
N PHE A 2 3.12 -26.22 22.75
CA PHE A 2 3.22 -24.81 23.13
C PHE A 2 4.53 -24.57 23.89
N GLN A 3 5.28 -23.51 23.57
CA GLN A 3 6.54 -23.15 24.20
C GLN A 3 6.49 -21.71 24.68
N ILE A 4 6.95 -21.46 25.90
CA ILE A 4 7.16 -20.12 26.46
C ILE A 4 8.66 -19.93 26.62
N ARG A 5 9.16 -18.78 26.14
CA ARG A 5 10.58 -18.39 26.29
C ARG A 5 10.68 -17.22 27.24
N LEU A 6 11.47 -17.38 28.28
CA LEU A 6 11.76 -16.35 29.27
C LEU A 6 13.18 -15.83 29.07
N PHE A 7 13.32 -14.52 29.16
CA PHE A 7 14.62 -13.86 29.11
C PHE A 7 14.97 -13.36 30.51
N GLU A 8 16.05 -13.87 31.06
CA GLU A 8 16.63 -13.34 32.29
C GLU A 8 17.55 -12.17 31.92
N ALA A 9 17.45 -11.08 32.68
CA ALA A 9 18.32 -9.91 32.57
C ALA A 9 18.71 -9.44 33.97
N GLU A 10 19.98 -9.15 34.18
CA GLU A 10 20.49 -8.62 35.45
C GLU A 10 19.90 -7.26 35.81
N LYS A 11 19.48 -6.49 34.80
CA LYS A 11 18.83 -5.17 34.94
C LYS A 11 17.57 -5.10 34.09
N PRO A 12 16.56 -4.31 34.49
CA PRO A 12 15.38 -4.09 33.68
C PRO A 12 15.74 -3.58 32.29
N LEU A 13 15.20 -4.24 31.26
CA LEU A 13 15.39 -3.83 29.87
C LEU A 13 14.44 -2.70 29.51
N THR A 14 14.89 -1.76 28.69
CA THR A 14 13.97 -0.82 28.03
C THR A 14 13.05 -1.57 27.08
N LYS A 15 11.87 -1.01 26.76
CA LYS A 15 10.91 -1.60 25.83
C LYS A 15 11.56 -1.96 24.49
N ASN A 16 12.39 -1.07 23.95
CA ASN A 16 13.05 -1.28 22.67
C ASN A 16 14.10 -2.40 22.73
N ALA A 17 14.93 -2.42 23.78
CA ALA A 17 15.94 -3.47 23.96
C ALA A 17 15.28 -4.85 24.19
N ALA A 18 14.19 -4.91 24.92
CA ALA A 18 13.41 -6.14 25.09
C ALA A 18 12.81 -6.61 23.75
N MET A 19 12.26 -5.70 22.97
CA MET A 19 11.71 -5.99 21.65
C MET A 19 12.77 -6.53 20.69
N GLU A 20 13.91 -5.86 20.57
CA GLU A 20 15.02 -6.32 19.73
C GLU A 20 15.48 -7.73 20.11
N ARG A 21 15.60 -8.00 21.41
CA ARG A 21 15.99 -9.32 21.89
C ARG A 21 14.94 -10.39 21.58
N CYS A 22 13.66 -10.09 21.79
CA CYS A 22 12.56 -11.00 21.42
C CYS A 22 12.52 -11.31 19.92
N MET A 23 12.70 -10.29 19.08
CA MET A 23 12.67 -10.48 17.63
C MET A 23 13.91 -11.23 17.13
N ALA A 24 15.06 -10.99 17.72
CA ALA A 24 16.29 -11.76 17.43
C ALA A 24 16.13 -13.25 17.77
N ASP A 25 15.58 -13.59 18.95
CA ASP A 25 15.29 -14.96 19.35
C ASP A 25 14.21 -15.61 18.49
N THR A 26 13.16 -14.85 18.14
CA THR A 26 12.11 -15.31 17.23
C THR A 26 12.70 -15.68 15.87
N ALA A 27 13.53 -14.82 15.29
CA ALA A 27 14.19 -15.07 14.01
C ALA A 27 15.13 -16.29 14.08
N GLU A 28 15.87 -16.44 15.18
CA GLU A 28 16.74 -17.62 15.41
C GLU A 28 15.91 -18.91 15.48
N ASN A 29 14.76 -18.85 16.11
CA ASN A 29 13.85 -20.01 16.18
C ASN A 29 13.30 -20.39 14.80
N VAL A 30 13.00 -19.41 13.96
CA VAL A 30 12.60 -19.66 12.55
C VAL A 30 13.72 -20.35 11.78
N VAL A 31 14.98 -19.89 11.92
CA VAL A 31 16.14 -20.56 11.30
C VAL A 31 16.23 -22.01 11.75
N ARG A 32 16.12 -22.28 13.07
CA ARG A 32 16.18 -23.67 13.59
C ARG A 32 15.07 -24.55 13.05
N LEU A 33 13.85 -24.01 12.92
CA LEU A 33 12.73 -24.75 12.33
C LEU A 33 12.96 -25.07 10.86
N LEU A 34 13.51 -24.13 10.08
CA LEU A 34 13.79 -24.34 8.67
C LEU A 34 14.92 -25.36 8.47
N ASN A 35 16.01 -25.26 9.26
CA ASN A 35 17.09 -26.25 9.21
C ASN A 35 16.59 -27.65 9.62
N ALA A 36 15.78 -27.75 10.68
CA ALA A 36 15.16 -29.03 11.07
C ALA A 36 14.21 -29.57 10.00
N ALA A 37 13.60 -28.71 9.19
CA ALA A 37 12.77 -29.13 8.07
C ALA A 37 13.60 -29.71 6.90
N GLU A 38 14.79 -29.19 6.64
CA GLU A 38 15.74 -29.78 5.68
C GLU A 38 16.12 -31.21 6.06
N ASP A 39 16.31 -31.45 7.36
CA ASP A 39 16.58 -32.80 7.94
C ASP A 39 15.28 -33.63 8.08
N ARG A 40 14.14 -33.17 7.60
CA ARG A 40 12.80 -33.78 7.74
C ARG A 40 12.34 -34.00 9.19
N MET A 41 12.95 -33.33 10.14
CA MET A 41 12.59 -33.41 11.55
C MET A 41 11.45 -32.46 11.93
N ALA A 42 11.28 -31.34 11.21
CA ALA A 42 10.16 -30.43 11.35
C ALA A 42 9.19 -30.56 10.17
N THR A 43 8.01 -31.14 10.44
CA THR A 43 7.03 -31.45 9.39
C THR A 43 5.63 -30.98 9.76
N ILE A 44 4.82 -30.61 8.77
CA ILE A 44 3.37 -30.42 8.85
C ILE A 44 2.73 -31.39 7.86
N ASN A 45 1.82 -32.24 8.34
CA ASN A 45 1.16 -33.28 7.53
C ASN A 45 2.19 -34.14 6.76
N GLN A 46 3.25 -34.57 7.44
CA GLN A 46 4.34 -35.41 6.90
C GLN A 46 5.19 -34.72 5.81
N LYS A 47 5.00 -33.41 5.57
CA LYS A 47 5.81 -32.64 4.62
C LYS A 47 6.72 -31.68 5.39
N PRO A 48 7.99 -31.49 4.97
CA PRO A 48 8.88 -30.50 5.58
C PRO A 48 8.23 -29.10 5.61
N ILE A 49 8.40 -28.38 6.71
CA ILE A 49 7.91 -27.02 6.85
C ILE A 49 8.71 -26.10 5.93
N ASN A 50 8.05 -25.19 5.23
CA ASN A 50 8.69 -24.12 4.48
C ASN A 50 8.40 -22.74 5.10
N ALA A 51 9.20 -21.73 4.73
CA ALA A 51 9.08 -20.38 5.28
C ALA A 51 7.67 -19.76 5.13
N GLY A 52 6.96 -20.07 4.03
CA GLY A 52 5.60 -19.59 3.78
C GLY A 52 4.54 -20.16 4.70
N GLN A 53 4.86 -21.21 5.49
CA GLN A 53 3.94 -21.82 6.47
C GLN A 53 4.20 -21.33 7.89
N ILE A 54 5.16 -20.42 8.09
CA ILE A 54 5.49 -19.85 9.40
C ILE A 54 4.87 -18.46 9.49
N ALA A 55 4.06 -18.23 10.52
CA ALA A 55 3.47 -16.95 10.80
C ALA A 55 3.99 -16.39 12.13
N ILE A 56 4.40 -15.13 12.15
CA ILE A 56 4.78 -14.40 13.37
C ILE A 56 3.66 -13.40 13.65
N LEU A 57 2.98 -13.57 14.77
CA LEU A 57 1.93 -12.65 15.21
C LEU A 57 2.55 -11.51 16.01
N VAL A 58 2.27 -10.28 15.61
CA VAL A 58 2.77 -9.06 16.24
C VAL A 58 1.63 -8.11 16.56
N ARG A 59 1.84 -7.13 17.45
CA ARG A 59 0.79 -6.22 17.89
C ARG A 59 0.59 -5.05 16.95
N ASP A 60 1.69 -4.53 16.40
CA ASP A 60 1.70 -3.32 15.60
C ASP A 60 2.79 -3.35 14.51
N TRP A 61 2.81 -2.32 13.68
CA TRP A 61 3.77 -2.16 12.58
C TRP A 61 5.23 -2.07 13.06
N SER A 62 5.46 -1.43 14.23
CA SER A 62 6.81 -1.31 14.80
C SER A 62 7.39 -2.67 15.13
N ASP A 63 6.58 -3.53 15.79
CA ASP A 63 6.93 -4.90 16.12
C ASP A 63 7.17 -5.72 14.84
N ALA A 64 6.33 -5.55 13.80
CA ALA A 64 6.50 -6.21 12.51
C ALA A 64 7.79 -5.82 11.81
N ASN A 65 8.13 -4.53 11.83
CA ASN A 65 9.35 -4.04 11.21
C ASN A 65 10.61 -4.56 11.92
N ALA A 66 10.57 -4.65 13.25
CA ALA A 66 11.63 -5.26 14.04
C ALA A 66 11.81 -6.74 13.71
N ALA A 67 10.71 -7.50 13.61
CA ALA A 67 10.73 -8.91 13.19
C ALA A 67 11.31 -9.09 11.78
N ARG A 68 10.86 -8.27 10.81
CA ARG A 68 11.37 -8.30 9.43
C ARG A 68 12.87 -8.02 9.36
N LYS A 69 13.35 -7.02 10.12
CA LYS A 69 14.76 -6.69 10.19
C LYS A 69 15.57 -7.87 10.73
N ALA A 70 15.11 -8.50 11.81
CA ALA A 70 15.78 -9.66 12.42
C ALA A 70 15.83 -10.89 11.49
N LEU A 71 14.73 -11.15 10.74
CA LEU A 71 14.66 -12.21 9.73
C LEU A 71 15.58 -11.92 8.53
N SER A 72 15.57 -10.69 8.01
CA SER A 72 16.40 -10.27 6.88
C SER A 72 17.89 -10.39 7.18
N GLN A 73 18.31 -10.08 8.40
CA GLN A 73 19.70 -10.27 8.86
C GLN A 73 20.15 -11.74 8.81
N ARG A 74 19.21 -12.68 8.77
CA ARG A 74 19.44 -14.13 8.66
C ARG A 74 19.09 -14.68 7.27
N GLY A 75 18.92 -13.80 6.27
CA GLY A 75 18.61 -14.19 4.89
C GLY A 75 17.19 -14.69 4.66
N ILE A 76 16.28 -14.56 5.66
CA ILE A 76 14.90 -15.03 5.54
C ILE A 76 14.05 -13.89 5.01
N LYS A 77 13.44 -14.10 3.84
CA LYS A 77 12.45 -13.18 3.27
C LYS A 77 11.12 -13.32 4.02
N SER A 78 10.54 -12.20 4.39
CA SER A 78 9.24 -12.18 5.08
C SER A 78 8.30 -11.13 4.47
N VAL A 79 7.01 -11.43 4.49
CA VAL A 79 5.95 -10.53 4.06
C VAL A 79 5.16 -10.13 5.30
N TYR A 80 4.93 -8.85 5.48
CA TYR A 80 4.02 -8.35 6.50
C TYR A 80 2.62 -8.22 5.89
N VAL A 81 1.73 -9.08 6.34
CA VAL A 81 0.30 -8.99 5.98
C VAL A 81 -0.33 -8.02 6.97
N THR A 82 -0.44 -6.76 6.60
CA THR A 82 -1.14 -5.79 7.42
C THR A 82 -2.59 -5.70 6.96
N GLN A 83 -3.49 -5.60 7.93
CA GLN A 83 -4.76 -4.89 7.77
C GLN A 83 -4.54 -3.39 8.05
N GLU A 84 -3.29 -2.90 8.14
CA GLU A 84 -3.06 -1.47 8.16
C GLU A 84 -3.74 -0.92 6.93
N SER A 85 -4.73 -0.17 7.24
CA SER A 85 -5.60 0.50 6.32
C SER A 85 -4.75 1.05 5.19
N ILE A 86 -4.81 0.43 4.01
CA ILE A 86 -4.34 1.02 2.76
C ILE A 86 -4.78 2.48 2.73
N LEU A 87 -5.85 2.80 3.44
CA LEU A 87 -6.44 4.11 3.63
C LEU A 87 -5.50 5.15 4.28
N GLY A 88 -4.55 4.74 5.11
CA GLY A 88 -3.56 5.62 5.75
C GLY A 88 -2.29 5.87 4.93
N GLN A 89 -2.15 5.30 3.75
CA GLN A 89 -0.95 5.43 2.93
C GLN A 89 -0.95 6.72 2.09
N GLN A 90 0.25 7.17 1.69
CA GLN A 90 0.39 8.34 0.81
C GLN A 90 -0.35 8.15 -0.53
N SER A 91 -0.33 6.94 -1.08
CA SER A 91 -1.06 6.61 -2.32
C SER A 91 -2.57 6.84 -2.21
N THR A 92 -3.15 6.71 -1.03
CA THR A 92 -4.56 7.03 -0.78
C THR A 92 -4.79 8.53 -0.77
N GLN A 93 -3.90 9.32 -0.16
CA GLN A 93 -3.98 10.78 -0.17
C GLN A 93 -3.84 11.32 -1.60
N ASP A 94 -2.93 10.75 -2.37
CA ASP A 94 -2.75 11.08 -3.78
C ASP A 94 -4.02 10.77 -4.60
N LEU A 95 -4.62 9.59 -4.37
CA LEU A 95 -5.88 9.21 -5.03
C LEU A 95 -7.04 10.12 -4.62
N ILE A 96 -7.13 10.53 -3.35
CA ILE A 96 -8.12 11.52 -2.90
C ILE A 96 -8.02 12.79 -3.72
N SER A 97 -6.81 13.34 -3.91
CA SER A 97 -6.61 14.56 -4.71
C SER A 97 -7.05 14.38 -6.17
N VAL A 98 -6.80 13.21 -6.76
CA VAL A 98 -7.26 12.90 -8.12
C VAL A 98 -8.79 12.78 -8.17
N MET A 99 -9.41 12.12 -7.17
CA MET A 99 -10.86 12.00 -7.08
C MET A 99 -11.54 13.36 -6.89
N GLU A 100 -10.95 14.27 -6.11
CA GLU A 100 -11.44 15.65 -5.97
C GLU A 100 -11.43 16.41 -7.29
N ALA A 101 -10.32 16.34 -8.04
CA ALA A 101 -10.19 16.94 -9.35
C ALA A 101 -11.17 16.31 -10.37
N THR A 102 -11.45 15.02 -10.23
CA THR A 102 -12.45 14.32 -11.06
C THR A 102 -13.88 14.75 -10.74
N LEU A 103 -14.19 15.07 -9.47
CA LEU A 103 -15.49 15.58 -9.07
C LEU A 103 -15.79 16.99 -9.60
N ASP A 104 -14.79 17.84 -9.66
CA ASP A 104 -14.89 19.22 -10.15
C ASP A 104 -13.80 19.54 -11.18
N PRO A 105 -13.94 19.03 -12.42
CA PRO A 105 -12.93 19.21 -13.48
C PRO A 105 -12.76 20.67 -13.93
N ALA A 106 -13.69 21.56 -13.59
CA ALA A 106 -13.57 22.97 -13.89
C ALA A 106 -12.65 23.72 -12.92
N ASN A 107 -12.32 23.11 -11.79
CA ASN A 107 -11.47 23.69 -10.76
C ASN A 107 -9.98 23.42 -11.05
N GLU A 108 -9.32 24.37 -11.70
CA GLU A 108 -7.89 24.28 -12.06
C GLU A 108 -6.99 24.00 -10.83
N ARG A 109 -7.35 24.53 -9.65
CA ARG A 109 -6.58 24.31 -8.43
C ARG A 109 -6.58 22.82 -8.01
N LEU A 110 -7.72 22.16 -8.10
CA LEU A 110 -7.83 20.73 -7.79
C LEU A 110 -7.06 19.90 -8.81
N ILE A 111 -7.17 20.23 -10.09
CA ILE A 111 -6.38 19.58 -11.14
C ILE A 111 -4.87 19.74 -10.88
N ASN A 112 -4.40 20.95 -10.59
CA ASN A 112 -2.99 21.20 -10.30
C ASN A 112 -2.51 20.44 -9.06
N THR A 113 -3.34 20.36 -8.02
CA THR A 113 -3.06 19.54 -6.83
C THR A 113 -2.93 18.06 -7.20
N ALA A 114 -3.86 17.53 -7.97
CA ALA A 114 -3.81 16.14 -8.44
C ALA A 114 -2.56 15.86 -9.28
N LEU A 115 -2.22 16.74 -10.21
CA LEU A 115 -1.03 16.62 -11.08
C LEU A 115 0.27 16.55 -10.26
N GLY A 116 0.39 17.36 -9.19
CA GLY A 116 1.56 17.40 -8.32
C GLY A 116 1.71 16.23 -7.35
N THR A 117 0.73 15.31 -7.28
CA THR A 117 0.84 14.09 -6.44
C THR A 117 1.91 13.13 -6.97
N LYS A 118 2.39 12.23 -6.11
CA LYS A 118 3.29 11.14 -6.55
C LYS A 118 2.60 10.20 -7.55
N LEU A 119 1.28 10.11 -7.49
CA LEU A 119 0.48 9.27 -8.38
C LEU A 119 0.57 9.75 -9.83
N LEU A 120 0.48 11.06 -10.10
CA LEU A 120 0.57 11.63 -11.44
C LEU A 120 1.95 12.18 -11.77
N ASN A 121 2.75 12.51 -10.78
CA ASN A 121 4.17 12.86 -10.82
C ASN A 121 4.53 13.96 -11.85
N VAL A 122 3.68 14.98 -11.97
CA VAL A 122 3.95 16.15 -12.82
C VAL A 122 4.71 17.19 -12.00
N SER A 123 5.84 17.67 -12.49
CA SER A 123 6.65 18.66 -11.78
C SER A 123 5.96 20.03 -11.72
N ALA A 124 6.29 20.84 -10.71
CA ALA A 124 5.74 22.20 -10.57
C ALA A 124 6.01 23.05 -11.82
N LYS A 125 7.20 22.93 -12.43
CA LYS A 125 7.55 23.64 -13.67
C LYS A 125 6.65 23.24 -14.86
N GLU A 126 6.32 21.95 -14.95
CA GLU A 126 5.41 21.45 -15.99
C GLU A 126 3.98 21.94 -15.74
N ILE A 127 3.52 21.95 -14.49
CA ILE A 127 2.21 22.48 -14.11
C ILE A 127 2.11 23.97 -14.46
N ASP A 128 3.14 24.76 -14.13
CA ASP A 128 3.19 26.17 -14.48
C ASP A 128 3.12 26.37 -16.00
N ASN A 129 3.87 25.56 -16.75
CA ASN A 129 3.83 25.63 -18.23
C ASN A 129 2.45 25.24 -18.79
N LEU A 130 1.80 24.20 -18.25
CA LEU A 130 0.45 23.82 -18.63
C LEU A 130 -0.56 24.95 -18.37
N ASN A 131 -0.41 25.66 -17.26
CA ASN A 131 -1.28 26.78 -16.88
C ASN A 131 -1.12 28.02 -17.77
N LEU A 132 0.03 28.20 -18.42
CA LEU A 132 0.25 29.29 -19.36
C LEU A 132 -0.45 29.09 -20.71
N HIS A 133 -0.85 27.88 -21.06
CA HIS A 133 -1.41 27.53 -22.36
C HIS A 133 -2.87 27.10 -22.28
N ALA A 134 -3.78 27.91 -22.85
CA ALA A 134 -5.22 27.64 -22.83
C ALA A 134 -5.59 26.25 -23.39
N ASP A 135 -4.95 25.84 -24.49
CA ASP A 135 -5.18 24.53 -25.09
C ASP A 135 -4.75 23.37 -24.18
N ALA A 136 -3.71 23.55 -23.38
CA ALA A 136 -3.27 22.55 -22.42
C ALA A 136 -4.28 22.42 -21.27
N ARG A 137 -4.78 23.54 -20.75
CA ARG A 137 -5.85 23.55 -19.75
C ARG A 137 -7.12 22.89 -20.27
N GLN A 138 -7.52 23.19 -21.49
CA GLN A 138 -8.68 22.57 -22.12
C GLN A 138 -8.53 21.06 -22.24
N ARG A 139 -7.34 20.55 -22.61
CA ARG A 139 -7.07 19.11 -22.64
C ARG A 139 -7.17 18.48 -21.26
N LEU A 140 -6.62 19.12 -20.23
CA LEU A 140 -6.73 18.64 -18.84
C LEU A 140 -8.18 18.59 -18.36
N TYR A 141 -8.95 19.64 -18.62
CA TYR A 141 -10.37 19.67 -18.32
C TYR A 141 -11.11 18.49 -18.98
N LEU A 142 -10.90 18.28 -20.26
CA LEU A 142 -11.53 17.17 -21.00
C LEU A 142 -11.11 15.80 -20.48
N GLU A 143 -9.85 15.66 -20.11
CA GLU A 143 -9.34 14.41 -19.53
C GLU A 143 -10.04 14.09 -18.18
N PHE A 144 -10.06 15.04 -17.24
CA PHE A 144 -10.71 14.83 -15.95
C PHE A 144 -12.23 14.71 -16.08
N LYS A 145 -12.84 15.41 -17.05
CA LYS A 145 -14.25 15.24 -17.41
C LYS A 145 -14.52 13.81 -17.91
N GLY A 146 -13.65 13.25 -18.73
CA GLY A 146 -13.74 11.87 -19.15
C GLY A 146 -13.63 10.87 -17.98
N TYR A 147 -12.76 11.13 -16.99
CA TYR A 147 -12.70 10.33 -15.76
C TYR A 147 -14.00 10.44 -14.95
N GLN A 148 -14.60 11.63 -14.88
CA GLN A 148 -15.88 11.84 -14.21
C GLN A 148 -17.00 11.00 -14.87
N GLU A 149 -17.08 11.02 -16.19
CA GLU A 149 -18.08 10.26 -16.95
C GLU A 149 -17.91 8.75 -16.79
N ILE A 150 -16.65 8.26 -16.79
CA ILE A 150 -16.36 6.84 -16.54
C ILE A 150 -16.76 6.47 -15.11
N TRP A 151 -16.44 7.30 -14.13
CA TRP A 151 -16.83 7.03 -12.73
C TRP A 151 -18.35 6.97 -12.57
N ASP A 152 -19.07 7.90 -13.17
CA ASP A 152 -20.53 7.98 -13.07
C ASP A 152 -21.21 6.78 -13.74
N THR A 153 -20.72 6.37 -14.90
CA THR A 153 -21.36 5.32 -15.72
C THR A 153 -20.85 3.90 -15.44
N GLN A 154 -19.57 3.72 -15.08
CA GLN A 154 -18.92 2.43 -14.96
C GLN A 154 -18.34 2.15 -13.57
N GLY A 155 -18.35 3.17 -12.69
CA GLY A 155 -17.87 3.08 -11.32
C GLY A 155 -16.41 3.49 -11.13
N VAL A 156 -16.04 3.62 -9.85
CA VAL A 156 -14.72 4.14 -9.43
C VAL A 156 -13.55 3.27 -9.88
N ALA A 157 -13.72 1.95 -9.90
CA ALA A 157 -12.64 1.05 -10.34
C ALA A 157 -12.30 1.24 -11.82
N SER A 158 -13.31 1.41 -12.68
CA SER A 158 -13.12 1.67 -14.11
C SER A 158 -12.43 3.02 -14.33
N MET A 159 -12.77 4.03 -13.54
CA MET A 159 -12.11 5.34 -13.58
C MET A 159 -10.62 5.23 -13.20
N ILE A 160 -10.30 4.53 -12.11
CA ILE A 160 -8.91 4.35 -11.66
C ILE A 160 -8.10 3.56 -12.72
N GLU A 161 -8.67 2.53 -13.31
CA GLU A 161 -8.00 1.76 -14.37
C GLU A 161 -7.76 2.61 -15.62
N SER A 162 -8.74 3.45 -16.00
CA SER A 162 -8.58 4.43 -17.10
C SER A 162 -7.45 5.42 -16.79
N LEU A 163 -7.37 5.94 -15.56
CA LEU A 163 -6.29 6.81 -15.09
C LEU A 163 -4.92 6.13 -15.23
N ILE A 164 -4.79 4.90 -14.71
CA ILE A 164 -3.55 4.10 -14.77
C ILE A 164 -3.08 3.94 -16.22
N LYS A 165 -4.00 3.65 -17.14
CA LYS A 165 -3.73 3.44 -18.55
C LYS A 165 -3.36 4.75 -19.26
N THR A 166 -4.17 5.79 -19.12
CA THR A 166 -3.99 7.08 -19.81
C THR A 166 -2.68 7.75 -19.40
N ARG A 167 -2.39 7.75 -18.10
CA ARG A 167 -1.17 8.34 -17.53
C ARG A 167 0.02 7.40 -17.50
N LYS A 168 -0.12 6.17 -18.02
CA LYS A 168 0.94 5.13 -18.08
C LYS A 168 1.61 4.87 -16.73
N ILE A 169 0.83 4.99 -15.64
CA ILE A 169 1.33 4.91 -14.25
C ILE A 169 2.08 3.60 -14.01
N ALA A 170 1.54 2.48 -14.49
CA ALA A 170 2.18 1.18 -14.34
C ALA A 170 3.58 1.14 -14.97
N GLN A 171 3.76 1.73 -16.16
CA GLN A 171 5.06 1.77 -16.84
C GLN A 171 6.06 2.64 -16.06
N ILE A 172 5.61 3.80 -15.54
CA ILE A 172 6.46 4.71 -14.77
C ILE A 172 6.87 4.08 -13.44
N TRP A 173 5.92 3.51 -12.70
CA TRP A 173 6.18 2.97 -11.38
C TRP A 173 7.02 1.70 -11.37
N LEU A 174 6.85 0.80 -12.35
CA LEU A 174 7.65 -0.42 -12.44
C LEU A 174 9.15 -0.19 -12.61
N HIS A 175 9.56 1.04 -12.99
CA HIS A 175 10.98 1.42 -13.00
C HIS A 175 11.51 1.87 -11.63
N HIS A 176 10.66 2.02 -10.61
CA HIS A 176 11.06 2.40 -9.26
C HIS A 176 11.12 1.20 -8.31
N GLN A 177 12.01 1.26 -7.33
CA GLN A 177 12.31 0.15 -6.39
C GLN A 177 11.09 -0.42 -5.65
N ASN A 178 10.02 0.38 -5.44
CA ASN A 178 8.78 -0.03 -4.77
C ASN A 178 7.55 0.02 -5.69
N GLY A 179 7.71 0.25 -6.99
CA GLY A 179 6.63 0.55 -7.90
C GLY A 179 5.62 -0.59 -8.07
N GLU A 180 6.08 -1.84 -8.07
CA GLU A 180 5.20 -3.02 -8.12
C GLU A 180 4.26 -3.07 -6.89
N ARG A 181 4.81 -2.76 -5.71
CA ARG A 181 4.03 -2.72 -4.46
C ARG A 181 3.02 -1.57 -4.48
N GLU A 182 3.43 -0.39 -4.94
CA GLU A 182 2.56 0.78 -5.03
C GLU A 182 1.42 0.55 -6.02
N LEU A 183 1.70 -0.07 -7.16
CA LEU A 183 0.69 -0.45 -8.15
C LEU A 183 -0.30 -1.50 -7.59
N THR A 184 0.20 -2.48 -6.84
CA THR A 184 -0.63 -3.49 -6.17
C THR A 184 -1.53 -2.84 -5.12
N ASN A 185 -1.01 -1.90 -4.33
CA ASN A 185 -1.79 -1.16 -3.35
C ASN A 185 -2.88 -0.30 -4.00
N LEU A 186 -2.57 0.36 -5.11
CA LEU A 186 -3.55 1.17 -5.87
C LEU A 186 -4.68 0.31 -6.41
N ARG A 187 -4.38 -0.87 -6.96
CA ARG A 187 -5.40 -1.83 -7.42
C ARG A 187 -6.27 -2.34 -6.30
N HIS A 188 -5.65 -2.71 -5.17
CA HIS A 188 -6.40 -3.15 -3.99
C HIS A 188 -7.30 -2.04 -3.44
N LEU A 189 -6.80 -0.78 -3.41
CA LEU A 189 -7.61 0.38 -3.03
C LEU A 189 -8.79 0.58 -3.99
N SER A 190 -8.56 0.41 -5.29
CA SER A 190 -9.61 0.45 -6.32
C SER A 190 -10.72 -0.57 -6.06
N GLU A 191 -10.36 -1.83 -5.77
CA GLU A 191 -11.32 -2.89 -5.43
C GLU A 191 -12.11 -2.57 -4.15
N LEU A 192 -11.44 -2.04 -3.14
CA LEU A 192 -12.06 -1.68 -1.86
C LEU A 192 -13.07 -0.54 -2.05
N LEU A 193 -12.71 0.48 -2.83
CA LEU A 193 -13.59 1.59 -3.18
C LEU A 193 -14.81 1.10 -3.98
N GLN A 194 -14.60 0.20 -4.94
CA GLN A 194 -15.70 -0.37 -5.73
C GLN A 194 -16.67 -1.16 -4.85
N ARG A 195 -16.16 -2.01 -3.96
CA ARG A 195 -17.01 -2.75 -3.01
C ARG A 195 -17.79 -1.79 -2.11
N ARG A 196 -17.14 -0.73 -1.62
CA ARG A 196 -17.79 0.28 -0.79
C ARG A 196 -18.89 1.02 -1.54
N SER A 197 -18.63 1.43 -2.77
CA SER A 197 -19.59 2.09 -3.66
C SER A 197 -20.85 1.25 -3.89
N LEU A 198 -20.67 -0.06 -4.10
CA LEU A 198 -21.79 -1.00 -4.29
C LEU A 198 -22.58 -1.24 -2.99
N ALA A 199 -21.88 -1.30 -1.84
CA ALA A 199 -22.51 -1.53 -0.54
C ALA A 199 -23.28 -0.30 0.00
N THR A 200 -22.91 0.91 -0.43
CA THR A 200 -23.53 2.16 0.03
C THR A 200 -23.74 3.07 -1.18
N PRO A 201 -24.85 2.89 -1.90
CA PRO A 201 -25.19 3.77 -3.02
C PRO A 201 -25.30 5.22 -2.54
N GLY A 202 -24.72 6.15 -3.28
CA GLY A 202 -24.74 7.58 -2.92
C GLY A 202 -23.92 8.44 -3.86
N GLY A 203 -23.32 7.82 -4.88
CA GLY A 203 -22.51 8.52 -5.87
C GLY A 203 -21.09 8.85 -5.42
N MET A 204 -20.45 9.75 -6.14
CA MET A 204 -19.03 10.05 -5.99
C MET A 204 -18.68 10.74 -4.67
N LEU A 205 -19.44 11.76 -4.27
CA LEU A 205 -19.12 12.58 -3.11
C LEU A 205 -19.18 11.83 -1.77
N PRO A 206 -20.20 11.00 -1.47
CA PRO A 206 -20.21 10.15 -0.29
C PRO A 206 -19.06 9.16 -0.22
N LEU A 207 -18.64 8.60 -1.35
CA LEU A 207 -17.51 7.68 -1.41
C LEU A 207 -16.19 8.41 -1.08
N LEU A 208 -15.98 9.60 -1.66
CA LEU A 208 -14.82 10.44 -1.36
C LEU A 208 -14.79 10.86 0.12
N ASN A 209 -15.92 11.28 0.69
CA ASN A 209 -16.01 11.65 2.10
C ASN A 209 -15.74 10.45 3.04
N TRP A 210 -16.11 9.25 2.63
CA TRP A 210 -15.76 8.05 3.37
C TRP A 210 -14.26 7.77 3.33
N LEU A 211 -13.61 7.97 2.18
CA LEU A 211 -12.17 7.73 2.00
C LEU A 211 -11.31 8.73 2.81
N LYS A 212 -11.83 9.93 3.10
CA LYS A 212 -11.16 10.98 3.88
C LYS A 212 -11.22 10.80 5.41
N ARG A 213 -12.02 9.85 5.90
CA ARG A 213 -12.18 9.58 7.34
C ARG A 213 -11.09 8.66 7.88
#